data_4f8e87389c7c6dc66213576069edf6e7
#
_entry.id   4f8e87389c7c6dc66213576069edf6e7
#
_cell.length_a   1.000
_cell.length_b   1.000
_cell.length_c   1.000
_cell.angle_alpha   90.00
_cell.angle_beta   90.00
_cell.angle_gamma   90.00
#
_symmetry.space_group_name_H-M   'P 1'
#
loop_
_entity.id
_entity.type
_entity.pdbx_description
1 polymer ?
#
loop_
_entity_poly.entity_id
_entity_poly.type
_entity_poly.pdbx_seq_one_letter_code
_entity_poly.pdbx_strand_id
1 'polypeptide(L)'
;MAALESRRLQAAAASLRNLFKRNPMLQPTSLPVVLVLASGRGARFAASGGAVYKLRAPLGAKTVLEHTLDAVRASGLPWHLEDAGHPGMGDSIAAAVRATAQAPGWLVLPGDLPLIRPDTLRTMAAALADPGCAVAMPVYQGERGHPVGFAAACLPSLLALTGEQGAASVVRAQAQQGRVRQVEVDDAGTVTDIDTVQDLERAAKLLAARG
;
A
#
# COMPACT_ATOMS: atom_id res chain seq x y z
N MET A 1 41.80 5.34 -17.92
CA MET A 1 41.06 4.62 -16.86
C MET A 1 39.55 4.86 -16.98
N ALA A 2 39.02 6.09 -16.90
CA ALA A 2 37.58 6.42 -16.97
C ALA A 2 36.83 5.90 -18.21
N ALA A 3 37.45 5.93 -19.40
CA ALA A 3 36.82 5.44 -20.64
C ALA A 3 36.60 3.92 -20.69
N LEU A 4 37.47 3.14 -20.03
CA LEU A 4 37.33 1.69 -19.93
C LEU A 4 36.22 1.26 -18.95
N GLU A 5 36.08 2.02 -17.87
CA GLU A 5 35.02 1.82 -16.86
C GLU A 5 33.63 2.16 -17.41
N SER A 6 33.54 3.25 -18.18
CA SER A 6 32.31 3.65 -18.87
C SER A 6 31.86 2.59 -19.89
N ARG A 7 32.79 2.02 -20.68
CA ARG A 7 32.47 0.93 -21.62
C ARG A 7 32.03 -0.36 -20.91
N ARG A 8 32.60 -0.71 -19.76
CA ARG A 8 32.20 -1.88 -18.96
C ARG A 8 30.79 -1.69 -18.39
N LEU A 9 30.46 -0.50 -17.88
CA LEU A 9 29.13 -0.17 -17.39
C LEU A 9 28.06 -0.20 -18.49
N GLN A 10 28.40 0.31 -19.70
CA GLN A 10 27.50 0.25 -20.85
C GLN A 10 27.30 -1.18 -21.36
N ALA A 11 28.33 -2.01 -21.37
CA ALA A 11 28.22 -3.42 -21.76
C ALA A 11 27.40 -4.24 -20.74
N ALA A 12 27.58 -3.99 -19.44
CA ALA A 12 26.77 -4.60 -18.38
C ALA A 12 25.29 -4.20 -18.49
N ALA A 13 25.01 -2.93 -18.73
CA ALA A 13 23.64 -2.43 -18.93
C ALA A 13 22.98 -2.99 -20.20
N ALA A 14 23.75 -3.22 -21.28
CA ALA A 14 23.26 -3.87 -22.50
C ALA A 14 22.97 -5.35 -22.27
N SER A 15 23.84 -6.05 -21.52
CA SER A 15 23.67 -7.47 -21.16
C SER A 15 22.42 -7.68 -20.30
N LEU A 16 22.20 -6.81 -19.30
CA LEU A 16 20.97 -6.82 -18.47
C LEU A 16 19.72 -6.56 -19.32
N ARG A 17 19.74 -5.59 -20.21
CA ARG A 17 18.61 -5.34 -21.14
C ARG A 17 18.28 -6.55 -22.01
N ASN A 18 19.28 -7.28 -22.48
CA ASN A 18 19.07 -8.48 -23.27
C ASN A 18 18.58 -9.68 -22.43
N LEU A 19 19.00 -9.79 -21.17
CA LEU A 19 18.49 -10.77 -20.22
C LEU A 19 16.99 -10.55 -19.93
N PHE A 20 16.58 -9.29 -19.71
CA PHE A 20 15.18 -8.92 -19.49
C PHE A 20 14.31 -9.13 -20.74
N LYS A 21 14.84 -8.91 -21.95
CA LYS A 21 14.11 -9.21 -23.21
C LYS A 21 13.87 -10.71 -23.41
N ARG A 22 14.77 -11.57 -22.93
CA ARG A 22 14.68 -13.04 -23.07
C ARG A 22 13.82 -13.70 -21.99
N ASN A 23 13.59 -13.04 -20.86
CA ASN A 23 12.79 -13.55 -19.78
C ASN A 23 11.81 -12.47 -19.28
N PRO A 24 10.57 -12.41 -19.85
CA PRO A 24 9.58 -11.40 -19.48
C PRO A 24 9.18 -11.45 -17.99
N MET A 25 9.43 -12.58 -17.30
CA MET A 25 9.22 -12.72 -15.85
C MET A 25 10.25 -11.97 -15.00
N LEU A 26 11.37 -11.50 -15.58
CA LEU A 26 12.42 -10.73 -14.91
C LEU A 26 12.32 -9.22 -15.18
N GLN A 27 11.30 -8.76 -15.91
CA GLN A 27 11.10 -7.32 -16.07
C GLN A 27 10.68 -6.73 -14.71
N PRO A 28 11.35 -5.67 -14.22
CA PRO A 28 10.83 -4.93 -13.08
C PRO A 28 9.39 -4.52 -13.42
N THR A 29 8.44 -4.90 -12.59
CA THR A 29 7.04 -4.50 -12.78
C THR A 29 7.00 -2.99 -12.89
N SER A 30 6.42 -2.47 -13.98
CA SER A 30 6.24 -1.03 -14.17
C SER A 30 5.16 -0.46 -13.22
N LEU A 31 4.54 -1.32 -12.42
CA LEU A 31 3.44 -1.00 -11.52
C LEU A 31 3.92 -0.93 -10.07
N PRO A 32 3.37 -0.02 -9.26
CA PRO A 32 3.66 0.04 -7.83
C PRO A 32 3.17 -1.23 -7.12
N VAL A 33 3.82 -1.59 -6.02
CA VAL A 33 3.46 -2.73 -5.18
C VAL A 33 2.46 -2.29 -4.11
N VAL A 34 1.37 -3.04 -3.95
CA VAL A 34 0.45 -2.87 -2.81
C VAL A 34 1.06 -3.53 -1.58
N LEU A 35 1.36 -2.74 -0.55
CA LEU A 35 1.84 -3.21 0.74
C LEU A 35 0.65 -3.35 1.70
N VAL A 36 0.20 -4.58 1.94
CA VAL A 36 -0.88 -4.85 2.90
C VAL A 36 -0.26 -5.01 4.29
N LEU A 37 -0.56 -4.08 5.20
CA LEU A 37 -0.03 -4.10 6.56
C LEU A 37 -0.99 -4.84 7.50
N ALA A 38 -0.54 -5.95 8.04
CA ALA A 38 -1.34 -6.85 8.89
C ALA A 38 -0.73 -7.09 10.29
N SER A 39 0.25 -6.29 10.71
CA SER A 39 1.00 -6.43 11.97
C SER A 39 0.41 -5.66 13.18
N GLY A 40 -0.71 -4.94 13.02
CA GLY A 40 -1.36 -4.16 14.08
C GLY A 40 -1.89 -5.02 15.23
N ARG A 41 -1.87 -4.52 16.47
CA ARG A 41 -2.26 -5.26 17.68
C ARG A 41 -3.78 -5.36 17.92
N GLY A 42 -4.60 -4.56 17.25
CA GLY A 42 -6.07 -4.58 17.39
C GLY A 42 -6.60 -4.21 18.78
N ALA A 43 -5.86 -3.43 19.56
CA ALA A 43 -6.19 -3.13 20.97
C ALA A 43 -7.58 -2.47 21.13
N ARG A 44 -7.94 -1.53 20.25
CA ARG A 44 -9.26 -0.87 20.27
C ARG A 44 -10.39 -1.85 19.98
N PHE A 45 -10.18 -2.77 19.05
CA PHE A 45 -11.15 -3.80 18.72
C PHE A 45 -11.40 -4.73 19.91
N ALA A 46 -10.35 -5.20 20.56
CA ALA A 46 -10.45 -6.00 21.78
C ALA A 46 -11.16 -5.24 22.91
N ALA A 47 -10.83 -3.96 23.12
CA ALA A 47 -11.46 -3.12 24.14
C ALA A 47 -12.95 -2.86 23.88
N SER A 48 -13.41 -2.94 22.61
CA SER A 48 -14.83 -2.79 22.25
C SER A 48 -15.64 -4.10 22.35
N GLY A 49 -15.05 -5.17 22.86
CA GLY A 49 -15.69 -6.48 23.03
C GLY A 49 -15.37 -7.51 21.93
N GLY A 50 -14.40 -7.23 21.06
CA GLY A 50 -13.96 -8.18 20.04
C GLY A 50 -13.32 -9.42 20.64
N ALA A 51 -13.89 -10.60 20.34
CA ALA A 51 -13.46 -11.89 20.90
C ALA A 51 -12.21 -12.47 20.21
N VAL A 52 -11.84 -11.94 19.03
CA VAL A 52 -10.72 -12.43 18.22
C VAL A 52 -9.89 -11.24 17.71
N TYR A 53 -8.70 -11.53 17.18
CA TYR A 53 -7.89 -10.51 16.53
C TYR A 53 -8.64 -9.87 15.34
N LYS A 54 -8.69 -8.52 15.25
CA LYS A 54 -9.57 -7.78 14.33
C LYS A 54 -9.47 -8.23 12.86
N LEU A 55 -8.28 -8.54 12.37
CA LEU A 55 -8.11 -8.98 10.99
C LEU A 55 -8.63 -10.39 10.72
N ARG A 56 -8.81 -11.19 11.78
CA ARG A 56 -9.43 -12.52 11.73
C ARG A 56 -10.91 -12.50 12.08
N ALA A 57 -11.46 -11.35 12.44
CA ALA A 57 -12.89 -11.22 12.74
C ALA A 57 -13.72 -11.60 11.50
N PRO A 58 -14.78 -12.43 11.68
CA PRO A 58 -15.63 -12.85 10.57
C PRO A 58 -16.45 -11.68 10.06
N LEU A 59 -16.46 -11.51 8.73
CA LEU A 59 -17.28 -10.55 8.00
C LEU A 59 -17.98 -11.29 6.85
N GLY A 60 -19.21 -11.76 7.09
CA GLY A 60 -19.88 -12.69 6.19
C GLY A 60 -19.15 -14.06 6.14
N ALA A 61 -18.88 -14.55 4.92
CA ALA A 61 -18.21 -15.84 4.71
C ALA A 61 -16.69 -15.80 4.82
N LYS A 62 -16.09 -14.62 5.02
CA LYS A 62 -14.64 -14.40 5.04
C LYS A 62 -14.25 -13.57 6.26
N THR A 63 -12.95 -13.48 6.53
CA THR A 63 -12.41 -12.56 7.53
C THR A 63 -12.20 -11.16 6.96
N VAL A 64 -12.03 -10.18 7.84
CA VAL A 64 -11.70 -8.79 7.47
C VAL A 64 -10.48 -8.75 6.52
N LEU A 65 -9.39 -9.43 6.87
CA LEU A 65 -8.17 -9.45 6.04
C LEU A 65 -8.41 -10.14 4.68
N GLU A 66 -9.17 -11.24 4.65
CA GLU A 66 -9.45 -11.94 3.39
C GLU A 66 -10.20 -11.07 2.39
N HIS A 67 -11.17 -10.26 2.84
CA HIS A 67 -11.84 -9.28 1.98
C HIS A 67 -10.86 -8.26 1.39
N THR A 68 -9.97 -7.70 2.23
CA THR A 68 -8.93 -6.76 1.76
C THR A 68 -8.01 -7.41 0.75
N LEU A 69 -7.54 -8.64 1.02
CA LEU A 69 -6.66 -9.37 0.11
C LEU A 69 -7.35 -9.74 -1.21
N ASP A 70 -8.65 -10.04 -1.19
CA ASP A 70 -9.40 -10.33 -2.41
C ASP A 70 -9.50 -9.11 -3.31
N ALA A 71 -9.73 -7.93 -2.76
CA ALA A 71 -9.71 -6.68 -3.52
C ALA A 71 -8.31 -6.40 -4.12
N VAL A 72 -7.26 -6.66 -3.34
CA VAL A 72 -5.87 -6.53 -3.81
C VAL A 72 -5.57 -7.49 -4.96
N ARG A 73 -5.92 -8.78 -4.84
CA ARG A 73 -5.75 -9.77 -5.90
C ARG A 73 -6.54 -9.39 -7.15
N ALA A 74 -7.80 -8.95 -6.99
CA ALA A 74 -8.66 -8.53 -8.09
C ALA A 74 -8.18 -7.24 -8.78
N SER A 75 -7.32 -6.44 -8.13
CA SER A 75 -6.70 -5.27 -8.76
C SER A 75 -5.70 -5.63 -9.86
N GLY A 76 -5.12 -6.82 -9.80
CA GLY A 76 -4.04 -7.27 -10.69
C GLY A 76 -2.69 -6.60 -10.45
N LEU A 77 -2.57 -5.76 -9.42
CA LEU A 77 -1.30 -5.14 -9.02
C LEU A 77 -0.40 -6.15 -8.28
N PRO A 78 0.92 -6.04 -8.39
CA PRO A 78 1.82 -6.78 -7.51
C PRO A 78 1.58 -6.36 -6.07
N TRP A 79 1.71 -7.30 -5.14
CA TRP A 79 1.45 -7.03 -3.72
C TRP A 79 2.37 -7.81 -2.80
N HIS A 80 2.51 -7.31 -1.58
CA HIS A 80 3.25 -7.91 -0.48
C HIS A 80 2.41 -7.82 0.79
N LEU A 81 2.30 -8.91 1.55
CA LEU A 81 1.69 -8.95 2.87
C LEU A 81 2.79 -8.81 3.93
N GLU A 82 2.68 -7.80 4.77
CA GLU A 82 3.54 -7.60 5.92
C GLU A 82 2.76 -7.96 7.19
N ASP A 83 2.95 -9.16 7.69
CA ASP A 83 2.28 -9.72 8.85
C ASP A 83 3.23 -10.08 10.00
N ALA A 84 4.52 -9.80 9.87
CA ALA A 84 5.48 -9.93 10.94
C ALA A 84 5.15 -8.96 12.09
N GLY A 85 5.39 -9.40 13.32
CA GLY A 85 5.16 -8.56 14.50
C GLY A 85 6.20 -7.46 14.59
N HIS A 86 5.81 -6.22 14.28
CA HIS A 86 6.66 -5.04 14.40
C HIS A 86 6.27 -4.18 15.60
N PRO A 87 7.23 -3.42 16.20
CA PRO A 87 6.95 -2.51 17.31
C PRO A 87 5.91 -1.44 16.97
N GLY A 88 5.95 -0.91 15.73
CA GLY A 88 5.07 0.14 15.27
C GLY A 88 4.77 0.11 13.78
N MET A 89 3.87 0.99 13.35
CA MET A 89 3.44 1.08 11.94
C MET A 89 4.60 1.53 11.04
N GLY A 90 5.46 2.44 11.51
CA GLY A 90 6.64 2.88 10.77
C GLY A 90 7.60 1.73 10.47
N ASP A 91 7.83 0.86 11.47
CA ASP A 91 8.69 -0.32 11.32
C ASP A 91 8.09 -1.32 10.31
N SER A 92 6.77 -1.53 10.35
CA SER A 92 6.05 -2.38 9.39
C SER A 92 6.18 -1.85 7.96
N ILE A 93 5.99 -0.55 7.75
CA ILE A 93 6.13 0.07 6.43
C ILE A 93 7.58 -0.07 5.94
N ALA A 94 8.57 0.24 6.78
CA ALA A 94 9.98 0.14 6.41
C ALA A 94 10.38 -1.30 6.05
N ALA A 95 9.86 -2.31 6.77
CA ALA A 95 10.09 -3.72 6.48
C ALA A 95 9.50 -4.13 5.12
N ALA A 96 8.22 -3.80 4.86
CA ALA A 96 7.54 -4.10 3.61
C ALA A 96 8.21 -3.41 2.40
N VAL A 97 8.61 -2.14 2.55
CA VAL A 97 9.35 -1.40 1.52
C VAL A 97 10.72 -2.03 1.26
N ARG A 98 11.44 -2.46 2.30
CA ARG A 98 12.73 -3.14 2.16
C ARG A 98 12.60 -4.47 1.40
N ALA A 99 11.56 -5.23 1.67
CA ALA A 99 11.27 -6.49 0.97
C ALA A 99 10.94 -6.27 -0.52
N THR A 100 10.51 -5.07 -0.89
CA THR A 100 10.07 -4.71 -2.25
C THR A 100 10.83 -3.51 -2.82
N ALA A 101 12.08 -3.28 -2.42
CA ALA A 101 12.84 -2.06 -2.69
C ALA A 101 13.10 -1.76 -4.19
N GLN A 102 12.91 -2.74 -5.09
CA GLN A 102 13.04 -2.58 -6.54
C GLN A 102 11.74 -2.08 -7.21
N ALA A 103 10.66 -1.90 -6.44
CA ALA A 103 9.39 -1.42 -6.98
C ALA A 103 9.49 0.05 -7.43
N PRO A 104 8.76 0.46 -8.49
CA PRO A 104 8.70 1.85 -8.94
C PRO A 104 7.87 2.74 -8.02
N GLY A 105 7.26 2.18 -6.99
CA GLY A 105 6.45 2.84 -5.98
C GLY A 105 5.65 1.86 -5.15
N TRP A 106 4.95 2.38 -4.15
CA TRP A 106 4.19 1.58 -3.18
C TRP A 106 2.83 2.17 -2.91
N LEU A 107 1.81 1.32 -2.73
CA LEU A 107 0.51 1.67 -2.17
C LEU A 107 0.44 1.06 -0.77
N VAL A 108 0.56 1.87 0.26
CA VAL A 108 0.48 1.44 1.67
C VAL A 108 -0.99 1.30 2.05
N LEU A 109 -1.44 0.07 2.27
CA LEU A 109 -2.81 -0.31 2.56
C LEU A 109 -2.90 -1.04 3.90
N PRO A 110 -3.57 -0.49 4.92
CA PRO A 110 -3.93 -1.24 6.12
C PRO A 110 -4.78 -2.47 5.79
N GLY A 111 -4.54 -3.59 6.47
CA GLY A 111 -5.24 -4.85 6.23
C GLY A 111 -6.69 -4.90 6.72
N ASP A 112 -7.13 -3.86 7.41
CA ASP A 112 -8.45 -3.71 8.02
C ASP A 112 -9.43 -2.86 7.21
N LEU A 113 -9.22 -2.74 5.90
CA LEU A 113 -10.12 -2.04 4.95
C LEU A 113 -10.86 -3.04 4.04
N PRO A 114 -11.79 -3.84 4.59
CA PRO A 114 -12.42 -4.95 3.87
C PRO A 114 -13.32 -4.52 2.71
N LEU A 115 -13.69 -3.24 2.64
CA LEU A 115 -14.60 -2.70 1.63
C LEU A 115 -13.88 -1.96 0.50
N ILE A 116 -12.53 -1.91 0.50
CA ILE A 116 -11.76 -1.27 -0.57
C ILE A 116 -12.06 -1.90 -1.93
N ARG A 117 -12.18 -1.09 -2.98
CA ARG A 117 -12.45 -1.59 -4.34
C ARG A 117 -11.15 -1.79 -5.12
N PRO A 118 -11.07 -2.84 -5.97
CA PRO A 118 -9.92 -3.04 -6.86
C PRO A 118 -9.65 -1.86 -7.79
N ASP A 119 -10.72 -1.19 -8.26
CA ASP A 119 -10.60 -0.02 -9.14
C ASP A 119 -9.93 1.16 -8.46
N THR A 120 -10.20 1.36 -7.16
CA THR A 120 -9.51 2.38 -6.36
C THR A 120 -8.01 2.12 -6.29
N LEU A 121 -7.59 0.86 -6.09
CA LEU A 121 -6.17 0.49 -6.08
C LEU A 121 -5.52 0.80 -7.44
N ARG A 122 -6.20 0.49 -8.57
CA ARG A 122 -5.72 0.82 -9.93
C ARG A 122 -5.64 2.33 -10.15
N THR A 123 -6.63 3.08 -9.71
CA THR A 123 -6.65 4.55 -9.80
C THR A 123 -5.49 5.17 -9.04
N MET A 124 -5.22 4.69 -7.82
CA MET A 124 -4.10 5.17 -7.02
C MET A 124 -2.74 4.83 -7.64
N ALA A 125 -2.60 3.63 -8.23
CA ALA A 125 -1.41 3.24 -8.97
C ALA A 125 -1.18 4.14 -10.19
N ALA A 126 -2.22 4.45 -10.95
CA ALA A 126 -2.15 5.36 -12.09
C ALA A 126 -1.77 6.80 -11.70
N ALA A 127 -2.23 7.28 -10.54
CA ALA A 127 -1.88 8.61 -10.05
C ALA A 127 -0.37 8.76 -9.76
N LEU A 128 0.31 7.69 -9.35
CA LEU A 128 1.76 7.67 -9.13
C LEU A 128 2.58 7.66 -10.42
N ALA A 129 1.99 7.37 -11.57
CA ALA A 129 2.67 7.40 -12.86
C ALA A 129 2.99 8.84 -13.32
N ASP A 130 2.37 9.86 -12.73
CA ASP A 130 2.69 11.26 -12.99
C ASP A 130 4.02 11.63 -12.30
N PRO A 131 5.04 12.08 -13.06
CA PRO A 131 6.36 12.45 -12.51
C PRO A 131 6.30 13.56 -11.45
N GLY A 132 5.28 14.42 -11.45
CA GLY A 132 5.05 15.46 -10.45
C GLY A 132 4.49 14.94 -9.14
N CYS A 133 3.94 13.72 -9.12
CA CYS A 133 3.31 13.11 -7.96
C CYS A 133 4.31 12.25 -7.17
N ALA A 134 4.70 12.69 -5.98
CA ALA A 134 5.50 11.85 -5.07
C ALA A 134 4.62 11.06 -4.10
N VAL A 135 3.45 11.60 -3.75
CA VAL A 135 2.47 10.97 -2.87
C VAL A 135 1.08 11.12 -3.48
N ALA A 136 0.34 10.02 -3.60
CA ALA A 136 -1.07 10.02 -3.98
C ALA A 136 -1.93 9.60 -2.78
N MET A 137 -3.05 10.29 -2.54
CA MET A 137 -3.93 10.05 -1.41
C MET A 137 -5.39 10.06 -1.88
N PRO A 138 -6.18 9.01 -1.65
CA PRO A 138 -7.58 9.02 -2.02
C PRO A 138 -8.36 9.94 -1.10
N VAL A 139 -9.38 10.59 -1.66
CA VAL A 139 -10.34 11.41 -0.92
C VAL A 139 -11.74 10.92 -1.27
N TYR A 140 -12.51 10.56 -0.26
CA TYR A 140 -13.90 10.20 -0.37
C TYR A 140 -14.76 11.19 0.43
N GLN A 141 -15.61 11.95 -0.25
CA GLN A 141 -16.48 12.96 0.37
C GLN A 141 -15.74 13.96 1.28
N GLY A 142 -14.53 14.37 0.87
CA GLY A 142 -13.67 15.29 1.60
C GLY A 142 -12.80 14.63 2.69
N GLU A 143 -12.97 13.36 2.98
CA GLU A 143 -12.17 12.59 3.93
C GLU A 143 -11.01 11.89 3.24
N ARG A 144 -9.80 12.02 3.82
CA ARG A 144 -8.59 11.34 3.33
C ARG A 144 -8.56 9.90 3.79
N GLY A 145 -8.32 8.98 2.84
CA GLY A 145 -8.36 7.55 3.10
C GLY A 145 -7.07 6.82 2.68
N HIS A 146 -7.23 5.51 2.50
CA HIS A 146 -6.20 4.58 2.06
C HIS A 146 -6.60 3.87 0.75
N PRO A 147 -5.59 3.35 -0.02
CA PRO A 147 -4.16 3.33 0.26
C PRO A 147 -3.50 4.69 0.06
N VAL A 148 -2.44 4.97 0.81
CA VAL A 148 -1.56 6.09 0.48
C VAL A 148 -0.46 5.60 -0.45
N GLY A 149 -0.36 6.22 -1.63
CA GLY A 149 0.63 5.90 -2.64
C GLY A 149 1.91 6.71 -2.46
N PHE A 150 3.07 6.08 -2.68
CA PHE A 150 4.41 6.70 -2.63
C PHE A 150 5.19 6.32 -3.87
N ALA A 151 5.72 7.31 -4.58
CA ALA A 151 6.63 7.09 -5.71
C ALA A 151 8.02 6.61 -5.23
N ALA A 152 8.80 6.01 -6.12
CA ALA A 152 10.16 5.51 -5.82
C ALA A 152 11.08 6.55 -5.17
N ALA A 153 10.90 7.83 -5.48
CA ALA A 153 11.66 8.91 -4.86
C ALA A 153 11.50 9.00 -3.32
N CYS A 154 10.42 8.41 -2.76
CA CYS A 154 10.19 8.35 -1.33
C CYS A 154 10.95 7.19 -0.63
N LEU A 155 11.62 6.29 -1.38
CA LEU A 155 12.31 5.13 -0.82
C LEU A 155 13.19 5.43 0.40
N PRO A 156 14.12 6.41 0.37
CA PRO A 156 14.99 6.66 1.53
C PRO A 156 14.20 7.06 2.78
N SER A 157 13.17 7.89 2.61
CA SER A 157 12.33 8.36 3.71
C SER A 157 11.45 7.25 4.29
N LEU A 158 10.94 6.34 3.43
CA LEU A 158 10.14 5.20 3.87
C LEU A 158 11.00 4.16 4.61
N LEU A 159 12.22 3.90 4.17
CA LEU A 159 13.16 3.01 4.85
C LEU A 159 13.63 3.53 6.21
N ALA A 160 13.60 4.84 6.42
CA ALA A 160 13.98 5.49 7.68
C ALA A 160 12.82 5.55 8.70
N LEU A 161 11.62 5.08 8.36
CA LEU A 161 10.47 5.08 9.27
C LEU A 161 10.70 4.13 10.44
N THR A 162 10.30 4.57 11.64
CA THR A 162 10.32 3.79 12.88
C THR A 162 9.13 4.18 13.77
N GLY A 163 8.77 3.29 14.71
CA GLY A 163 7.75 3.55 15.72
C GLY A 163 6.33 3.67 15.17
N GLU A 164 5.46 4.31 15.95
CA GLU A 164 4.00 4.29 15.74
C GLU A 164 3.48 5.27 14.66
N GLN A 165 4.27 6.27 14.26
CA GLN A 165 3.77 7.40 13.45
C GLN A 165 3.47 7.07 11.97
N GLY A 166 3.71 5.86 11.50
CA GLY A 166 3.51 5.50 10.10
C GLY A 166 4.24 6.46 9.14
N ALA A 167 3.69 6.66 7.93
CA ALA A 167 4.31 7.47 6.88
C ALA A 167 3.87 8.97 6.88
N ALA A 168 3.21 9.45 7.94
CA ALA A 168 2.68 10.81 7.97
C ALA A 168 3.78 11.90 7.84
N SER A 169 4.99 11.64 8.33
CA SER A 169 6.15 12.53 8.17
C SER A 169 6.56 12.66 6.70
N VAL A 170 6.56 11.57 5.95
CA VAL A 170 6.88 11.55 4.51
C VAL A 170 5.83 12.33 3.73
N VAL A 171 4.53 12.11 4.03
CA VAL A 171 3.43 12.88 3.41
C VAL A 171 3.61 14.37 3.64
N ARG A 172 3.88 14.80 4.89
CA ARG A 172 4.09 16.23 5.22
C ARG A 172 5.26 16.84 4.45
N ALA A 173 6.39 16.13 4.38
CA ALA A 173 7.58 16.61 3.67
C ALA A 173 7.30 16.78 2.16
N GLN A 174 6.55 15.87 1.54
CA GLN A 174 6.18 15.99 0.13
C GLN A 174 5.09 17.05 -0.10
N ALA A 175 4.21 17.29 0.86
CA ALA A 175 3.22 18.36 0.79
C ALA A 175 3.87 19.75 0.78
N GLN A 176 4.92 19.97 1.57
CA GLN A 176 5.69 21.21 1.57
C GLN A 176 6.36 21.49 0.22
N GLN A 177 6.58 20.46 -0.59
CA GLN A 177 7.13 20.55 -1.94
C GLN A 177 6.06 20.63 -3.04
N GLY A 178 4.78 20.63 -2.68
CA GLY A 178 3.67 20.63 -3.64
C GLY A 178 3.51 19.30 -4.41
N ARG A 179 4.07 18.19 -3.91
CA ARG A 179 4.14 16.91 -4.61
C ARG A 179 3.13 15.86 -4.10
N VAL A 180 2.15 16.29 -3.33
CA VAL A 180 1.03 15.45 -2.88
C VAL A 180 -0.17 15.68 -3.78
N ARG A 181 -0.70 14.60 -4.38
CA ARG A 181 -1.93 14.62 -5.15
C ARG A 181 -3.06 14.01 -4.32
N GLN A 182 -4.14 14.74 -4.16
CA GLN A 182 -5.42 14.20 -3.70
C GLN A 182 -6.19 13.68 -4.91
N VAL A 183 -6.74 12.47 -4.79
CA VAL A 183 -7.46 11.77 -5.85
C VAL A 183 -8.86 11.50 -5.36
N GLU A 184 -9.84 12.22 -5.90
CA GLU A 184 -11.25 11.98 -5.59
C GLU A 184 -11.66 10.59 -6.08
N VAL A 185 -12.27 9.81 -5.19
CA VAL A 185 -12.73 8.44 -5.46
C VAL A 185 -14.16 8.26 -4.94
N ASP A 186 -14.97 7.51 -5.67
CA ASP A 186 -16.30 7.09 -5.21
C ASP A 186 -16.21 5.71 -4.54
N ASP A 187 -15.45 5.63 -3.44
CA ASP A 187 -15.24 4.39 -2.69
C ASP A 187 -15.15 4.65 -1.19
N ALA A 188 -16.27 4.46 -0.50
CA ALA A 188 -16.33 4.55 0.96
C ALA A 188 -15.37 3.55 1.65
N GLY A 189 -14.96 2.47 0.97
CA GLY A 189 -14.01 1.50 1.50
C GLY A 189 -12.63 2.08 1.79
N THR A 190 -12.29 3.25 1.24
CA THR A 190 -11.03 3.95 1.52
C THR A 190 -10.94 4.52 2.92
N VAL A 191 -12.09 4.78 3.57
CA VAL A 191 -12.24 5.41 4.89
C VAL A 191 -13.03 4.53 5.87
N THR A 192 -13.32 3.28 5.50
CA THR A 192 -14.06 2.33 6.35
C THR A 192 -13.11 1.26 6.89
N ASP A 193 -12.27 1.66 7.84
CA ASP A 193 -11.42 0.75 8.59
C ASP A 193 -12.18 0.09 9.77
N ILE A 194 -11.71 -1.08 10.18
CA ILE A 194 -12.29 -1.83 11.29
C ILE A 194 -11.44 -1.61 12.54
N ASP A 195 -11.85 -0.66 13.38
CA ASP A 195 -11.19 -0.37 14.66
C ASP A 195 -12.00 -0.85 15.87
N THR A 196 -13.32 -1.00 15.72
CA THR A 196 -14.26 -1.42 16.78
C THR A 196 -15.23 -2.51 16.28
N VAL A 197 -15.97 -3.13 17.20
CA VAL A 197 -17.06 -4.07 16.85
C VAL A 197 -18.18 -3.33 16.08
N GLN A 198 -18.45 -2.07 16.41
CA GLN A 198 -19.44 -1.26 15.69
C GLN A 198 -19.02 -1.00 14.23
N ASP A 199 -17.71 -0.81 13.97
CA ASP A 199 -17.21 -0.68 12.59
C ASP A 199 -17.40 -1.98 11.81
N LEU A 200 -17.18 -3.12 12.45
CA LEU A 200 -17.42 -4.44 11.83
C LEU A 200 -18.89 -4.62 11.45
N GLU A 201 -19.81 -4.26 12.35
CA GLU A 201 -21.26 -4.31 12.08
C GLU A 201 -21.67 -3.38 10.93
N ARG A 202 -21.09 -2.15 10.90
CA ARG A 202 -21.32 -1.20 9.81
C ARG A 202 -20.80 -1.75 8.48
N ALA A 203 -19.59 -2.30 8.48
CA ALA A 203 -19.01 -2.91 7.29
C ALA A 203 -19.85 -4.11 6.79
N ALA A 204 -20.40 -4.93 7.68
CA ALA A 204 -21.28 -6.03 7.32
C ALA A 204 -22.55 -5.55 6.60
N LYS A 205 -23.19 -4.48 7.07
CA LYS A 205 -24.35 -3.88 6.42
C LYS A 205 -24.01 -3.33 5.01
N LEU A 206 -22.87 -2.65 4.89
CA LEU A 206 -22.39 -2.11 3.60
C LEU A 206 -22.04 -3.22 2.62
N LEU A 207 -21.44 -4.31 3.10
CA LEU A 207 -21.11 -5.47 2.26
C LEU A 207 -22.38 -6.15 1.74
N ALA A 208 -23.37 -6.35 2.60
CA ALA A 208 -24.67 -6.94 2.22
C ALA A 208 -25.44 -6.08 1.18
N ALA A 209 -25.26 -4.75 1.21
CA ALA A 209 -25.89 -3.85 0.24
C ALA A 209 -25.19 -3.82 -1.13
N ARG A 210 -24.02 -4.44 -1.27
CA ARG A 210 -23.26 -4.53 -2.53
C ARG A 210 -23.57 -5.79 -3.34
N GLY A 211 -24.16 -6.80 -2.71
CA GLY A 211 -24.53 -8.09 -3.34
C GLY A 211 -25.96 -8.12 -3.75
#